data_492ca8e5cedf25376401beaa0dd38186
#
_entry.id   492ca8e5cedf25376401beaa0dd38186
#
_cell.length_a   1.000
_cell.length_b   1.000
_cell.length_c   1.000
_cell.angle_alpha   90.00
_cell.angle_beta   90.00
_cell.angle_gamma   90.00
#
_symmetry.space_group_name_H-M   'P 1'
#
loop_
_entity.id
_entity.type
_entity.pdbx_description
1 polymer ?
#
loop_
_entity_poly.entity_id
_entity_poly.type
_entity_poly.pdbx_seq_one_letter_code
_entity_poly.pdbx_strand_id
1 'polypeptide(L)'
;MVLPDTSVWIPYFRSGSGAEGDRLEALIAGDEVAVCGPVLAELLAGAGDARREAITGTVGGLPFADLDRAGWEDVGALAQRLRQAGRSLPLTDLAIAVAAARGGHAIWSFDADFERIAPALDDFELHLPA
;
A
#
# COMPACT_ATOMS: atom_id res chain seq x y z
N MET A 1 1.95 11.91 0.37
CA MET A 1 3.09 10.97 0.41
C MET A 1 2.84 9.81 -0.53
N VAL A 2 3.83 8.95 -0.69
CA VAL A 2 3.69 7.70 -1.43
C VAL A 2 3.41 6.57 -0.46
N LEU A 3 2.48 5.70 -0.81
CA LEU A 3 2.17 4.50 -0.03
C LEU A 3 2.51 3.27 -0.88
N PRO A 4 3.71 2.69 -0.70
CA PRO A 4 4.06 1.47 -1.41
C PRO A 4 3.25 0.30 -0.88
N ASP A 5 2.73 -0.54 -1.78
CA ASP A 5 2.08 -1.77 -1.35
C ASP A 5 3.09 -2.88 -1.08
N THR A 6 2.60 -4.04 -0.72
CA THR A 6 3.41 -5.19 -0.37
C THR A 6 4.34 -5.62 -1.52
N SER A 7 3.89 -5.49 -2.78
CA SER A 7 4.68 -5.88 -3.95
C SER A 7 5.96 -5.06 -4.13
N VAL A 8 5.97 -3.83 -3.61
CA VAL A 8 7.16 -2.95 -3.63
C VAL A 8 8.07 -3.25 -2.45
N TRP A 9 7.50 -3.46 -1.25
CA TRP A 9 8.27 -3.70 -0.04
C TRP A 9 8.99 -5.05 -0.02
N ILE A 10 8.37 -6.11 -0.56
CA ILE A 10 8.96 -7.46 -0.50
C ILE A 10 10.34 -7.52 -1.16
N PRO A 11 10.53 -7.06 -2.42
CA PRO A 11 11.87 -7.04 -3.00
C PRO A 11 12.85 -6.17 -2.23
N TYR A 12 12.40 -5.06 -1.67
CA TYR A 12 13.23 -4.16 -0.87
C TYR A 12 13.81 -4.87 0.36
N PHE A 13 12.97 -5.59 1.11
CA PHE A 13 13.43 -6.34 2.29
C PHE A 13 14.21 -7.61 1.93
N ARG A 14 14.02 -8.12 0.72
CA ARG A 14 14.71 -9.34 0.27
C ARG A 14 16.15 -9.06 -0.17
N SER A 15 16.35 -8.03 -0.98
CA SER A 15 17.69 -7.72 -1.54
C SER A 15 18.13 -6.28 -1.29
N GLY A 16 17.19 -5.33 -1.21
CA GLY A 16 17.47 -3.91 -1.03
C GLY A 16 18.20 -3.25 -2.20
N SER A 17 18.41 -3.95 -3.29
CA SER A 17 19.21 -3.46 -4.41
C SER A 17 18.36 -3.27 -5.67
N GLY A 18 18.86 -2.44 -6.59
CA GLY A 18 18.18 -2.15 -7.85
C GLY A 18 17.53 -0.77 -7.84
N ALA A 19 17.04 -0.35 -9.03
CA ALA A 19 16.50 1.00 -9.21
C ALA A 19 15.28 1.27 -8.32
N GLU A 20 14.40 0.29 -8.17
CA GLU A 20 13.20 0.42 -7.32
C GLU A 20 13.56 0.51 -5.84
N GLY A 21 14.52 -0.31 -5.40
CA GLY A 21 15.01 -0.27 -4.02
C GLY A 21 15.67 1.06 -3.68
N ASP A 22 16.48 1.58 -4.59
CA ASP A 22 17.13 2.88 -4.43
C ASP A 22 16.10 4.02 -4.38
N ARG A 23 15.07 3.93 -5.19
CA ARG A 23 13.98 4.92 -5.20
C ARG A 23 13.21 4.89 -3.89
N LEU A 24 12.87 3.71 -3.39
CA LEU A 24 12.18 3.58 -2.11
C LEU A 24 13.03 4.14 -0.98
N GLU A 25 14.32 3.83 -0.96
CA GLU A 25 15.28 4.35 0.03
C GLU A 25 15.31 5.88 0.00
N ALA A 26 15.34 6.48 -1.19
CA ALA A 26 15.34 7.93 -1.33
C ALA A 26 14.04 8.57 -0.83
N LEU A 27 12.91 7.93 -1.09
CA LEU A 27 11.60 8.41 -0.60
C LEU A 27 11.52 8.31 0.93
N ILE A 28 12.03 7.25 1.52
CA ILE A 28 12.09 7.10 2.97
C ILE A 28 12.97 8.19 3.58
N ALA A 29 14.13 8.42 3.01
CA ALA A 29 15.06 9.44 3.50
C ALA A 29 14.47 10.86 3.39
N GLY A 30 13.56 11.08 2.43
CA GLY A 30 12.88 12.36 2.24
C GLY A 30 11.58 12.50 3.04
N ASP A 31 11.26 11.57 3.92
CA ASP A 31 10.02 11.55 4.70
C ASP A 31 8.76 11.56 3.80
N GLU A 32 8.81 10.85 2.69
CA GLU A 32 7.75 10.85 1.68
C GLU A 32 6.99 9.52 1.60
N VAL A 33 7.17 8.62 2.56
CA VAL A 33 6.56 7.29 2.55
C VAL A 33 5.64 7.11 3.75
N ALA A 34 4.44 6.60 3.47
CA ALA A 34 3.48 6.17 4.49
C ALA A 34 3.24 4.67 4.38
N VAL A 35 2.77 4.07 5.46
CA VAL A 35 2.39 2.66 5.52
C VAL A 35 0.96 2.54 6.05
N CYS A 36 0.25 1.49 5.67
CA CYS A 36 -1.09 1.19 6.19
C CYS A 36 -1.13 -0.19 6.84
N GLY A 37 -2.19 -0.44 7.61
CA GLY A 37 -2.35 -1.68 8.37
C GLY A 37 -2.29 -2.94 7.51
N PRO A 38 -3.05 -3.05 6.41
CA PRO A 38 -3.00 -4.24 5.56
C PRO A 38 -1.60 -4.56 5.03
N VAL A 39 -0.86 -3.55 4.59
CA VAL A 39 0.53 -3.75 4.10
C VAL A 39 1.43 -4.24 5.23
N LEU A 40 1.35 -3.61 6.40
CA LEU A 40 2.14 -4.04 7.56
C LEU A 40 1.82 -5.48 7.92
N ALA A 41 0.54 -5.85 7.96
CA ALA A 41 0.13 -7.21 8.28
C ALA A 41 0.65 -8.23 7.27
N GLU A 42 0.57 -7.93 5.98
CA GLU A 42 1.07 -8.83 4.94
C GLU A 42 2.59 -9.01 5.02
N LEU A 43 3.32 -7.93 5.25
CA LEU A 43 4.78 -8.00 5.41
C LEU A 43 5.19 -8.87 6.59
N LEU A 44 4.53 -8.69 7.73
CA LEU A 44 4.84 -9.46 8.93
C LEU A 44 4.41 -10.92 8.79
N ALA A 45 3.27 -11.19 8.15
CA ALA A 45 2.78 -12.55 7.94
C ALA A 45 3.73 -13.38 7.08
N GLY A 46 4.38 -12.76 6.11
CA GLY A 46 5.32 -13.43 5.22
C GLY A 46 6.77 -13.46 5.69
N ALA A 47 7.07 -12.83 6.82
CA ALA A 47 8.44 -12.68 7.30
C ALA A 47 8.86 -13.82 8.22
N GLY A 48 10.12 -14.27 8.08
CA GLY A 48 10.78 -15.04 9.14
C GLY A 48 11.26 -14.09 10.24
N ASP A 49 11.75 -14.67 11.35
CA ASP A 49 12.14 -13.89 12.54
C ASP A 49 13.17 -12.78 12.25
N ALA A 50 14.17 -13.08 11.41
CA ALA A 50 15.20 -12.10 11.07
C ALA A 50 14.64 -10.92 10.28
N ARG A 51 13.71 -11.17 9.36
CA ARG A 51 13.09 -10.11 8.55
C ARG A 51 12.07 -9.31 9.34
N ARG A 52 11.41 -9.95 10.30
CA ARG A 52 10.43 -9.27 11.14
C ARG A 52 11.05 -8.05 11.84
N GLU A 53 12.25 -8.21 12.38
CA GLU A 53 12.95 -7.12 13.03
C GLU A 53 13.31 -5.99 12.06
N ALA A 54 13.79 -6.35 10.87
CA ALA A 54 14.09 -5.36 9.82
C ALA A 54 12.84 -4.59 9.38
N ILE A 55 11.72 -5.29 9.21
CA ILE A 55 10.44 -4.68 8.83
C ILE A 55 9.97 -3.71 9.91
N THR A 56 9.90 -4.15 11.16
CA THR A 56 9.45 -3.29 12.25
C THR A 56 10.37 -2.10 12.48
N GLY A 57 11.66 -2.28 12.27
CA GLY A 57 12.64 -1.20 12.39
C GLY A 57 12.50 -0.13 11.32
N THR A 58 12.20 -0.53 10.09
CA THR A 58 12.02 0.42 8.97
C THR A 58 10.62 1.03 8.96
N VAL A 59 9.60 0.18 9.02
CA VAL A 59 8.20 0.59 8.82
C VAL A 59 7.61 1.22 10.07
N GLY A 60 8.10 0.84 11.25
CA GLY A 60 7.58 1.33 12.53
C GLY A 60 7.75 2.82 12.76
N GLY A 61 8.67 3.48 12.05
CA GLY A 61 8.89 4.92 12.14
C GLY A 61 8.16 5.74 11.08
N LEU A 62 7.44 5.09 10.16
CA LEU A 62 6.76 5.78 9.08
C LEU A 62 5.37 6.28 9.50
N PRO A 63 4.88 7.37 8.89
CA PRO A 63 3.49 7.78 9.05
C PRO A 63 2.54 6.64 8.73
N PHE A 64 1.52 6.47 9.55
CA PHE A 64 0.58 5.35 9.47
C PHE A 64 -0.77 5.84 8.93
N ALA A 65 -1.17 5.32 7.77
CA ALA A 65 -2.47 5.60 7.16
C ALA A 65 -3.49 4.59 7.71
N ASP A 66 -4.20 4.99 8.76
CA ASP A 66 -5.16 4.13 9.43
C ASP A 66 -6.56 4.28 8.83
N LEU A 67 -7.41 3.26 9.02
CA LEU A 67 -8.81 3.30 8.67
C LEU A 67 -9.66 3.26 9.94
N ASP A 68 -10.47 4.28 10.11
CA ASP A 68 -11.51 4.28 11.13
C ASP A 68 -12.73 3.48 10.64
N ARG A 69 -13.80 3.46 11.43
CA ARG A 69 -15.02 2.76 11.06
C ARG A 69 -15.57 3.22 9.71
N ALA A 70 -15.63 4.53 9.49
CA ALA A 70 -16.11 5.09 8.22
C ALA A 70 -15.23 4.66 7.04
N GLY A 71 -13.92 4.58 7.23
CA GLY A 71 -13.00 4.06 6.22
C GLY A 71 -13.30 2.61 5.85
N TRP A 72 -13.58 1.76 6.82
CA TRP A 72 -13.97 0.37 6.55
C TRP A 72 -15.31 0.26 5.84
N GLU A 73 -16.26 1.14 6.16
CA GLU A 73 -17.52 1.23 5.42
C GLU A 73 -17.25 1.59 3.94
N ASP A 74 -16.31 2.49 3.68
CA ASP A 74 -15.90 2.84 2.33
C ASP A 74 -15.27 1.65 1.59
N VAL A 75 -14.50 0.83 2.28
CA VAL A 75 -13.96 -0.42 1.69
C VAL A 75 -15.10 -1.32 1.23
N GLY A 76 -16.11 -1.51 2.06
CA GLY A 76 -17.29 -2.31 1.72
C GLY A 76 -18.05 -1.73 0.53
N ALA A 77 -18.22 -0.41 0.48
CA ALA A 77 -18.90 0.27 -0.62
C ALA A 77 -18.12 0.12 -1.93
N LEU A 78 -16.79 0.23 -1.87
CA LEU A 78 -15.93 0.03 -3.04
C LEU A 78 -16.05 -1.41 -3.57
N ALA A 79 -16.01 -2.40 -2.67
CA ALA A 79 -16.16 -3.80 -3.03
C ALA A 79 -17.51 -4.04 -3.74
N GLN A 80 -18.58 -3.44 -3.25
CA GLN A 80 -19.91 -3.54 -3.85
C GLN A 80 -19.94 -2.93 -5.26
N ARG A 81 -19.37 -1.74 -5.43
CA ARG A 81 -19.32 -1.08 -6.75
C ARG A 81 -18.55 -1.91 -7.78
N LEU A 82 -17.41 -2.47 -7.37
CA LEU A 82 -16.60 -3.32 -8.26
C LEU A 82 -17.33 -4.60 -8.63
N ARG A 83 -18.00 -5.22 -7.67
CA ARG A 83 -18.79 -6.44 -7.92
C ARG A 83 -19.93 -6.17 -8.88
N GLN A 84 -20.61 -5.03 -8.77
CA GLN A 84 -21.66 -4.60 -9.69
C GLN A 84 -21.12 -4.37 -11.11
N ALA A 85 -19.86 -3.98 -11.23
CA ALA A 85 -19.16 -3.84 -12.50
C ALA A 85 -18.56 -5.16 -13.02
N GLY A 86 -18.86 -6.29 -12.38
CA GLY A 86 -18.35 -7.60 -12.77
C GLY A 86 -16.91 -7.86 -12.34
N ARG A 87 -16.39 -7.12 -11.36
CA ARG A 87 -15.02 -7.25 -10.87
C ARG A 87 -14.98 -7.72 -9.43
N SER A 88 -14.06 -8.61 -9.12
CA SER A 88 -13.80 -9.07 -7.75
C SER A 88 -12.32 -8.95 -7.47
N LEU A 89 -11.96 -8.11 -6.50
CA LEU A 89 -10.57 -7.88 -6.09
C LEU A 89 -10.43 -8.19 -4.60
N PRO A 90 -9.23 -8.57 -4.14
CA PRO A 90 -9.02 -8.88 -2.72
C PRO A 90 -9.38 -7.69 -1.82
N LEU A 91 -10.04 -7.96 -0.69
CA LEU A 91 -10.38 -6.91 0.27
C LEU A 91 -9.15 -6.17 0.79
N THR A 92 -8.02 -6.86 0.89
CA THR A 92 -6.76 -6.24 1.31
C THR A 92 -6.36 -5.11 0.37
N ASP A 93 -6.43 -5.34 -0.95
CA ASP A 93 -6.09 -4.32 -1.95
C ASP A 93 -7.07 -3.14 -1.88
N LEU A 94 -8.36 -3.42 -1.66
CA LEU A 94 -9.36 -2.37 -1.52
C LEU A 94 -9.11 -1.53 -0.26
N ALA A 95 -8.74 -2.17 0.84
CA ALA A 95 -8.41 -1.47 2.08
C ALA A 95 -7.17 -0.58 1.91
N ILE A 96 -6.16 -1.07 1.22
CA ILE A 96 -4.95 -0.29 0.90
C ILE A 96 -5.33 0.95 0.07
N ALA A 97 -6.15 0.75 -0.97
CA ALA A 97 -6.57 1.84 -1.85
C ALA A 97 -7.37 2.91 -1.09
N VAL A 98 -8.31 2.50 -0.25
CA VAL A 98 -9.11 3.45 0.54
C VAL A 98 -8.23 4.18 1.56
N ALA A 99 -7.32 3.49 2.22
CA ALA A 99 -6.39 4.13 3.16
C ALA A 99 -5.54 5.20 2.46
N ALA A 100 -5.03 4.89 1.27
CA ALA A 100 -4.26 5.84 0.49
C ALA A 100 -5.09 7.06 0.07
N ALA A 101 -6.29 6.82 -0.48
CA ALA A 101 -7.16 7.90 -0.94
C ALA A 101 -7.57 8.83 0.20
N ARG A 102 -7.96 8.28 1.36
CA ARG A 102 -8.36 9.07 2.51
C ARG A 102 -7.20 9.85 3.11
N GLY A 103 -6.00 9.32 3.04
CA GLY A 103 -4.80 9.99 3.55
C GLY A 103 -4.16 10.96 2.58
N GLY A 104 -4.65 11.03 1.34
CA GLY A 104 -4.03 11.86 0.30
C GLY A 104 -2.69 11.31 -0.19
N HIS A 105 -2.51 9.99 -0.14
CA HIS A 105 -1.29 9.32 -0.58
C HIS A 105 -1.46 8.67 -1.95
N ALA A 106 -0.40 8.68 -2.75
CA ALA A 106 -0.38 7.97 -4.03
C ALA A 106 0.10 6.53 -3.81
N ILE A 107 -0.60 5.55 -4.38
CA ILE A 107 -0.20 4.14 -4.31
C ILE A 107 0.95 3.87 -5.28
N TRP A 108 1.98 3.21 -4.78
CA TRP A 108 3.04 2.65 -5.61
C TRP A 108 2.96 1.11 -5.53
N SER A 109 2.66 0.48 -6.66
CA SER A 109 2.47 -0.97 -6.73
C SER A 109 3.00 -1.52 -8.05
N PHE A 110 3.46 -2.77 -8.02
CA PHE A 110 3.75 -3.54 -9.23
C PHE A 110 2.55 -4.41 -9.65
N ASP A 111 1.46 -4.37 -8.86
CA ASP A 111 0.24 -5.14 -9.13
C ASP A 111 -0.75 -4.29 -9.93
N ALA A 112 -1.22 -4.83 -11.06
CA ALA A 112 -2.16 -4.14 -11.94
C ALA A 112 -3.56 -3.96 -11.33
N ASP A 113 -3.88 -4.63 -10.23
CA ASP A 113 -5.20 -4.53 -9.58
C ASP A 113 -5.54 -3.10 -9.17
N PHE A 114 -4.56 -2.30 -8.79
CA PHE A 114 -4.80 -0.91 -8.41
C PHE A 114 -5.23 -0.03 -9.59
N GLU A 115 -4.80 -0.35 -10.80
CA GLU A 115 -5.29 0.33 -12.01
C GLU A 115 -6.77 0.07 -12.24
N ARG A 116 -7.26 -1.12 -11.85
CA ARG A 116 -8.68 -1.49 -11.96
C ARG A 116 -9.53 -0.83 -10.89
N ILE A 117 -8.94 -0.47 -9.77
CA ILE A 117 -9.64 0.23 -8.67
C ILE A 117 -9.84 1.71 -9.01
N ALA A 118 -8.87 2.32 -9.68
CA ALA A 118 -8.82 3.76 -9.89
C ALA A 118 -10.14 4.36 -10.46
N PRO A 119 -10.81 3.75 -11.45
CA PRO A 119 -12.07 4.32 -11.97
C PRO A 119 -13.23 4.28 -10.97
N ALA A 120 -13.16 3.44 -9.94
CA ALA A 120 -14.23 3.22 -8.99
C ALA A 120 -14.05 3.98 -7.67
N LEU A 121 -12.92 4.63 -7.47
CA LEU A 121 -12.59 5.29 -6.22
C LEU A 121 -12.13 6.73 -6.47
N ASP A 122 -12.87 7.69 -5.90
CA ASP A 122 -12.51 9.10 -5.98
C ASP A 122 -11.24 9.39 -5.16
N ASP A 123 -10.50 10.43 -5.58
CA ASP A 123 -9.28 10.89 -4.91
C ASP A 123 -8.16 9.85 -4.84
N PHE A 124 -8.26 8.81 -5.65
CA PHE A 124 -7.25 7.76 -5.70
C PHE A 124 -6.18 8.09 -6.75
N GLU A 125 -4.93 8.15 -6.29
CA GLU A 125 -3.78 8.45 -7.13
C GLU A 125 -2.83 7.25 -7.21
N LEU A 126 -2.28 7.04 -8.41
CA LEU A 126 -1.23 6.07 -8.65
C LEU A 126 0.11 6.80 -8.76
N HIS A 127 1.12 6.29 -8.05
CA HIS A 127 2.48 6.77 -8.17
C HIS A 127 3.15 6.01 -9.31
N LEU A 128 3.46 6.72 -10.38
CA LEU A 128 4.16 6.18 -11.53
C LEU A 128 5.61 6.67 -11.48
N PRO A 129 6.54 5.83 -11.03
CA PRO A 129 7.94 6.22 -11.00
C PRO A 129 8.45 6.47 -12.42
N ALA A 130 9.09 7.60 -12.57
CA ALA A 130 9.71 7.99 -13.85
C ALA A 130 10.92 7.10 -14.18
#